data_b00a7217cf24c486cf517d279b600b1a
#
_entry.id   b00a7217cf24c486cf517d279b600b1a
#
_cell.length_a   1.000
_cell.length_b   1.000
_cell.length_c   1.000
_cell.angle_alpha   90.00
_cell.angle_beta   90.00
_cell.angle_gamma   90.00
#
_symmetry.space_group_name_H-M   'P 1'
#
loop_
_entity.id
_entity.type
_entity.pdbx_description
1 polymer ?
#
loop_
_entity_poly.entity_id
_entity_poly.type
_entity_poly.pdbx_seq_one_letter_code
_entity_poly.pdbx_strand_id
1 'polypeptide(L)'
;GSEMCIRDRSRGQDTNDPIFIALKDVFAKFPIRLSDLHQLIDGMEDDLYPTNYSSFEDMRGYCYKVASTVGLALIEIYGYENPDAREHAEEMGIFLQMVNILRDIQEDLEHGRVYLPRDEMNLFGISHVDLSDPSLPSTSNWKEFMRHYISRARTHQKNAMRLLPLISMDSRSSPSVMASVYGEILAEAERRNGDCLLYTSDAADDDRG
;
A
#
# COMPACT_ATOMS: atom_id res chain seq x y z
N GLY A 1 -8.91 -20.11 8.72
CA GLY A 1 -8.10 -21.22 9.22
C GLY A 1 -6.60 -20.98 9.21
N SER A 2 -6.07 -20.17 8.27
CA SER A 2 -4.62 -19.88 8.17
C SER A 2 -4.14 -18.80 9.14
N GLU A 3 -4.99 -17.84 9.46
CA GLU A 3 -4.65 -16.65 10.25
C GLU A 3 -4.44 -16.95 11.73
N MET A 4 -5.32 -17.75 12.32
CA MET A 4 -5.16 -18.26 13.68
C MET A 4 -3.87 -19.11 13.82
N CYS A 5 -3.45 -19.73 12.72
CA CYS A 5 -2.27 -20.58 12.67
C CYS A 5 -0.96 -19.78 12.79
N ILE A 6 -0.85 -18.58 12.20
CA ILE A 6 0.36 -17.75 12.28
C ILE A 6 0.50 -17.14 13.68
N ARG A 7 -0.58 -16.61 14.26
CA ARG A 7 -0.59 -16.07 15.63
C ARG A 7 -0.31 -17.10 16.70
N ASP A 8 -0.88 -18.30 16.58
CA ASP A 8 -0.68 -19.38 17.56
C ASP A 8 0.70 -20.04 17.44
N ARG A 9 1.24 -20.13 16.22
CA ARG A 9 2.53 -20.76 15.95
C ARG A 9 3.73 -19.86 16.22
N SER A 10 3.57 -18.53 16.19
CA SER A 10 4.59 -17.61 16.70
C SER A 10 4.86 -17.79 18.21
N ARG A 11 3.96 -18.51 18.91
CA ARG A 11 4.06 -18.87 20.33
C ARG A 11 4.82 -20.19 20.60
N GLY A 12 5.51 -20.76 19.60
CA GLY A 12 6.47 -21.84 19.82
C GLY A 12 5.94 -23.27 19.61
N GLN A 13 4.83 -23.47 18.88
CA GLN A 13 4.44 -24.82 18.48
C GLN A 13 5.32 -25.32 17.34
N ASP A 14 5.90 -26.50 17.48
CA ASP A 14 6.64 -27.17 16.40
C ASP A 14 5.70 -27.51 15.25
N THR A 15 6.09 -27.05 14.05
CA THR A 15 5.37 -27.31 12.81
C THR A 15 6.31 -27.89 11.77
N ASN A 16 5.81 -28.85 11.00
CA ASN A 16 6.50 -29.41 9.84
C ASN A 16 6.18 -28.64 8.54
N ASP A 17 5.43 -27.52 8.63
CA ASP A 17 5.10 -26.69 7.48
C ASP A 17 6.36 -25.96 6.97
N PRO A 18 6.74 -26.16 5.69
CA PRO A 18 7.95 -25.56 5.12
C PRO A 18 8.02 -24.04 5.24
N ILE A 19 6.87 -23.34 5.18
CA ILE A 19 6.79 -21.88 5.29
C ILE A 19 7.23 -21.45 6.70
N PHE A 20 6.74 -22.12 7.74
CA PHE A 20 7.11 -21.78 9.12
C PHE A 20 8.56 -22.15 9.46
N ILE A 21 9.09 -23.24 8.86
CA ILE A 21 10.50 -23.58 8.98
C ILE A 21 11.37 -22.46 8.38
N ALA A 22 11.02 -22.00 7.18
CA ALA A 22 11.72 -20.91 6.52
C ALA A 22 11.62 -19.59 7.30
N LEU A 23 10.42 -19.23 7.80
CA LEU A 23 10.23 -18.04 8.64
C LEU A 23 11.08 -18.11 9.91
N LYS A 24 11.11 -19.26 10.60
CA LYS A 24 11.94 -19.45 11.79
C LYS A 24 13.43 -19.21 11.50
N ASP A 25 13.93 -19.70 10.35
CA ASP A 25 15.31 -19.49 9.92
C ASP A 25 15.58 -18.00 9.62
N VAL A 26 14.63 -17.31 8.96
CA VAL A 26 14.74 -15.86 8.67
C VAL A 26 14.75 -15.05 9.97
N PHE A 27 13.85 -15.33 10.92
CA PHE A 27 13.84 -14.63 12.23
C PHE A 27 15.08 -14.90 13.08
N ALA A 28 15.71 -16.07 12.91
CA ALA A 28 16.96 -16.34 13.59
C ALA A 28 18.16 -15.57 13.01
N LYS A 29 18.09 -15.17 11.74
CA LYS A 29 19.15 -14.46 11.00
C LYS A 29 19.01 -12.95 11.00
N PHE A 30 17.78 -12.45 10.99
CA PHE A 30 17.46 -11.04 10.83
C PHE A 30 16.61 -10.51 12.00
N PRO A 31 16.85 -9.28 12.47
CA PRO A 31 16.14 -8.72 13.63
C PRO A 31 14.73 -8.20 13.27
N ILE A 32 13.97 -8.98 12.49
CA ILE A 32 12.61 -8.64 12.08
C ILE A 32 11.70 -8.66 13.32
N ARG A 33 10.90 -7.63 13.48
CA ARG A 33 9.98 -7.53 14.62
C ARG A 33 8.71 -8.35 14.35
N LEU A 34 8.39 -9.27 15.25
CA LEU A 34 7.14 -10.02 15.19
C LEU A 34 5.90 -9.12 15.25
N SER A 35 6.00 -7.96 15.90
CA SER A 35 4.95 -6.96 15.91
C SER A 35 4.57 -6.47 14.50
N ASP A 36 5.55 -6.32 13.61
CA ASP A 36 5.30 -5.85 12.24
C ASP A 36 4.50 -6.92 11.47
N LEU A 37 4.82 -8.21 11.66
CA LEU A 37 4.04 -9.31 11.09
C LEU A 37 2.62 -9.42 11.67
N HIS A 38 2.45 -9.19 12.96
CA HIS A 38 1.11 -9.20 13.55
C HIS A 38 0.26 -8.07 13.00
N GLN A 39 0.84 -6.87 12.82
CA GLN A 39 0.13 -5.75 12.20
C GLN A 39 -0.21 -6.01 10.73
N LEU A 40 0.66 -6.70 9.97
CA LEU A 40 0.34 -7.12 8.62
C LEU A 40 -0.89 -8.05 8.61
N ILE A 41 -0.96 -9.02 9.51
CA ILE A 41 -2.11 -9.92 9.64
C ILE A 41 -3.37 -9.13 10.02
N ASP A 42 -3.26 -8.18 10.96
CA ASP A 42 -4.38 -7.30 11.33
C ASP A 42 -4.88 -6.48 10.14
N GLY A 43 -3.98 -5.99 9.28
CA GLY A 43 -4.35 -5.30 8.04
C GLY A 43 -5.04 -6.21 7.02
N MET A 44 -4.58 -7.45 6.88
CA MET A 44 -5.25 -8.45 6.03
C MET A 44 -6.61 -8.87 6.57
N GLU A 45 -6.78 -8.90 7.91
CA GLU A 45 -8.09 -9.12 8.53
C GLU A 45 -9.06 -7.97 8.27
N ASP A 46 -8.57 -6.70 8.25
CA ASP A 46 -9.38 -5.53 7.91
C ASP A 46 -10.01 -5.68 6.50
N ASP A 47 -9.30 -6.30 5.54
CA ASP A 47 -9.78 -6.52 4.17
C ASP A 47 -10.90 -7.58 4.05
N LEU A 48 -11.15 -8.37 5.09
CA LEU A 48 -12.25 -9.34 5.10
C LEU A 48 -13.63 -8.69 5.30
N TYR A 49 -13.67 -7.43 5.70
CA TYR A 49 -14.88 -6.70 5.99
C TYR A 49 -15.00 -5.46 5.09
N PRO A 50 -16.25 -5.03 4.74
CA PRO A 50 -16.45 -3.78 4.03
C PRO A 50 -15.84 -2.62 4.83
N THR A 51 -14.85 -1.96 4.28
CA THR A 51 -14.09 -0.93 4.99
C THR A 51 -14.39 0.45 4.42
N ASN A 52 -14.62 1.41 5.30
CA ASN A 52 -14.78 2.83 4.97
C ASN A 52 -13.89 3.63 5.90
N TYR A 53 -12.88 4.28 5.37
CA TYR A 53 -12.00 5.13 6.16
C TYR A 53 -12.60 6.53 6.33
N SER A 54 -12.73 6.97 7.59
CA SER A 54 -13.33 8.26 7.90
C SER A 54 -12.41 9.42 7.57
N SER A 55 -11.09 9.22 7.73
CA SER A 55 -10.06 10.23 7.54
C SER A 55 -8.85 9.68 6.79
N PHE A 56 -7.98 10.59 6.34
CA PHE A 56 -6.68 10.20 5.78
C PHE A 56 -5.83 9.43 6.81
N GLU A 57 -5.89 9.79 8.08
CA GLU A 57 -5.11 9.10 9.12
C GLU A 57 -5.57 7.65 9.30
N ASP A 58 -6.87 7.38 9.18
CA ASP A 58 -7.40 6.01 9.22
C ASP A 58 -6.88 5.20 8.01
N MET A 59 -6.95 5.79 6.80
CA MET A 59 -6.41 5.17 5.58
C MET A 59 -4.88 4.96 5.68
N ARG A 60 -4.15 5.95 6.21
CA ARG A 60 -2.71 5.85 6.45
C ARG A 60 -2.39 4.70 7.40
N GLY A 61 -3.18 4.54 8.46
CA GLY A 61 -3.06 3.42 9.41
C GLY A 61 -3.22 2.06 8.73
N TYR A 62 -4.16 1.93 7.80
CA TYR A 62 -4.30 0.74 6.96
C TYR A 62 -3.09 0.55 6.05
N CYS A 63 -2.66 1.57 5.29
CA CYS A 63 -1.47 1.51 4.45
C CYS A 63 -0.23 1.06 5.23
N TYR A 64 -0.08 1.56 6.45
CA TYR A 64 0.99 1.13 7.34
C TYR A 64 0.93 -0.37 7.62
N LYS A 65 -0.23 -0.89 8.01
CA LYS A 65 -0.42 -2.30 8.34
C LYS A 65 -0.10 -3.21 7.15
N VAL A 66 -0.63 -2.93 5.96
CA VAL A 66 -0.53 -3.86 4.81
C VAL A 66 0.72 -3.69 3.96
N ALA A 67 1.42 -2.55 4.04
CA ALA A 67 2.56 -2.26 3.19
C ALA A 67 3.80 -1.79 3.95
N SER A 68 3.68 -0.84 4.90
CA SER A 68 4.85 -0.35 5.63
C SER A 68 5.49 -1.44 6.49
N THR A 69 4.71 -2.31 7.12
CA THR A 69 5.22 -3.43 7.92
C THR A 69 6.07 -4.40 7.08
N VAL A 70 5.68 -4.62 5.81
CA VAL A 70 6.47 -5.40 4.85
C VAL A 70 7.78 -4.69 4.54
N GLY A 71 7.74 -3.39 4.26
CA GLY A 71 8.93 -2.56 4.04
C GLY A 71 9.88 -2.59 5.22
N LEU A 72 9.35 -2.47 6.45
CA LEU A 72 10.11 -2.53 7.69
C LEU A 72 10.79 -3.90 7.90
N ALA A 73 10.12 -5.00 7.54
CA ALA A 73 10.73 -6.33 7.58
C ALA A 73 11.84 -6.49 6.52
N LEU A 74 11.64 -5.96 5.31
CA LEU A 74 12.60 -6.04 4.22
C LEU A 74 13.88 -5.27 4.50
N ILE A 75 13.83 -4.08 5.13
CA ILE A 75 15.05 -3.32 5.43
C ILE A 75 15.94 -4.01 6.48
N GLU A 76 15.38 -4.84 7.38
CA GLU A 76 16.18 -5.66 8.28
C GLU A 76 17.00 -6.71 7.52
N ILE A 77 16.49 -7.17 6.36
CA ILE A 77 17.20 -8.10 5.46
C ILE A 77 18.21 -7.34 4.59
N TYR A 78 17.83 -6.16 4.08
CA TYR A 78 18.69 -5.34 3.23
C TYR A 78 19.91 -4.79 3.97
N GLY A 79 19.79 -4.59 5.28
CA GLY A 79 20.80 -3.98 6.12
C GLY A 79 20.86 -2.46 6.00
N TYR A 80 20.95 -1.80 7.14
CA TYR A 80 21.08 -0.35 7.27
C TYR A 80 21.81 0.00 8.56
N GLU A 81 22.48 1.15 8.61
CA GLU A 81 23.18 1.64 9.80
C GLU A 81 22.44 2.81 10.45
N ASN A 82 21.84 3.67 9.62
CA ASN A 82 21.10 4.83 10.10
C ASN A 82 19.65 4.45 10.45
N PRO A 83 19.19 4.67 11.71
CA PRO A 83 17.82 4.35 12.13
C PRO A 83 16.73 5.11 11.36
N ASP A 84 17.03 6.24 10.71
CA ASP A 84 16.09 6.99 9.85
C ASP A 84 15.59 6.14 8.66
N ALA A 85 16.31 5.07 8.31
CA ALA A 85 15.89 4.12 7.29
C ALA A 85 14.49 3.55 7.58
N ARG A 86 14.13 3.36 8.84
CA ARG A 86 12.80 2.84 9.22
C ARG A 86 11.67 3.80 8.87
N GLU A 87 11.84 5.11 9.13
CA GLU A 87 10.87 6.14 8.75
C GLU A 87 10.67 6.16 7.24
N HIS A 88 11.76 6.11 6.47
CA HIS A 88 11.68 6.13 5.01
C HIS A 88 11.16 4.82 4.40
N ALA A 89 11.35 3.69 5.07
CA ALA A 89 10.72 2.42 4.68
C ALA A 89 9.21 2.43 4.94
N GLU A 90 8.76 3.05 6.05
CA GLU A 90 7.34 3.29 6.32
C GLU A 90 6.72 4.15 5.21
N GLU A 91 7.36 5.28 4.88
CA GLU A 91 6.94 6.18 3.80
C GLU A 91 6.86 5.47 2.43
N MET A 92 7.79 4.54 2.15
CA MET A 92 7.75 3.72 0.94
C MET A 92 6.50 2.84 0.92
N GLY A 93 6.19 2.16 2.00
CA GLY A 93 4.98 1.33 2.09
C GLY A 93 3.70 2.16 1.90
N ILE A 94 3.59 3.31 2.59
CA ILE A 94 2.44 4.22 2.43
C ILE A 94 2.32 4.68 0.98
N PHE A 95 3.41 5.12 0.34
CA PHE A 95 3.42 5.54 -1.06
C PHE A 95 2.90 4.43 -1.99
N LEU A 96 3.46 3.22 -1.88
CA LEU A 96 3.08 2.10 -2.73
C LEU A 96 1.60 1.74 -2.56
N GLN A 97 1.10 1.71 -1.32
CA GLN A 97 -0.30 1.38 -1.05
C GLN A 97 -1.26 2.48 -1.49
N MET A 98 -0.91 3.77 -1.35
CA MET A 98 -1.70 4.86 -1.91
C MET A 98 -1.85 4.74 -3.42
N VAL A 99 -0.80 4.31 -4.13
CA VAL A 99 -0.87 4.10 -5.58
C VAL A 99 -1.72 2.87 -5.93
N ASN A 100 -1.66 1.79 -5.14
CA ASN A 100 -2.58 0.66 -5.29
C ASN A 100 -4.04 1.09 -5.15
N ILE A 101 -4.38 1.80 -4.06
CA ILE A 101 -5.73 2.33 -3.84
C ILE A 101 -6.18 3.19 -5.02
N LEU A 102 -5.30 4.04 -5.54
CA LEU A 102 -5.61 4.90 -6.69
C LEU A 102 -5.87 4.08 -7.97
N ARG A 103 -5.07 3.05 -8.22
CA ARG A 103 -5.20 2.17 -9.40
C ARG A 103 -6.47 1.34 -9.35
N ASP A 104 -6.81 0.84 -8.17
CA ASP A 104 -7.80 -0.22 -7.99
C ASP A 104 -9.18 0.30 -7.54
N ILE A 105 -9.44 1.64 -7.58
CA ILE A 105 -10.69 2.26 -7.09
C ILE A 105 -11.93 1.55 -7.64
N GLN A 106 -11.99 1.24 -8.93
CA GLN A 106 -13.16 0.62 -9.53
C GLN A 106 -13.32 -0.83 -9.08
N GLU A 107 -12.25 -1.62 -9.07
CA GLU A 107 -12.28 -3.00 -8.63
C GLU A 107 -12.67 -3.10 -7.15
N ASP A 108 -12.14 -2.20 -6.32
CA ASP A 108 -12.48 -2.13 -4.90
C ASP A 108 -13.96 -1.80 -4.68
N LEU A 109 -14.52 -0.86 -5.46
CA LEU A 109 -15.95 -0.53 -5.42
C LEU A 109 -16.84 -1.72 -5.78
N GLU A 110 -16.46 -2.53 -6.78
CA GLU A 110 -17.18 -3.74 -7.18
C GLU A 110 -17.21 -4.78 -6.04
N HIS A 111 -16.19 -4.78 -5.20
CA HIS A 111 -16.11 -5.61 -3.99
C HIS A 111 -16.69 -4.96 -2.73
N GLY A 112 -17.32 -3.79 -2.86
CA GLY A 112 -17.90 -3.04 -1.74
C GLY A 112 -16.88 -2.39 -0.82
N ARG A 113 -15.68 -2.12 -1.31
CA ARG A 113 -14.58 -1.50 -0.56
C ARG A 113 -14.35 -0.07 -1.01
N VAL A 114 -14.15 0.84 -0.07
CA VAL A 114 -13.78 2.23 -0.33
C VAL A 114 -12.66 2.63 0.60
N TYR A 115 -11.46 2.73 0.06
CA TYR A 115 -10.27 3.14 0.81
C TYR A 115 -10.07 4.67 0.85
N LEU A 116 -10.74 5.42 -0.04
CA LEU A 116 -10.61 6.88 -0.10
C LEU A 116 -11.17 7.54 1.17
N PRO A 117 -10.46 8.54 1.76
CA PRO A 117 -10.88 9.22 2.98
C PRO A 117 -12.19 9.97 2.79
N ARG A 118 -13.21 9.62 3.58
CA ARG A 118 -14.57 10.18 3.44
C ARG A 118 -14.64 11.67 3.74
N ASP A 119 -13.95 12.12 4.78
CA ASP A 119 -13.91 13.54 5.15
C ASP A 119 -13.29 14.39 4.03
N GLU A 120 -12.24 13.91 3.39
CA GLU A 120 -11.61 14.60 2.27
C GLU A 120 -12.50 14.60 1.02
N MET A 121 -13.11 13.45 0.66
CA MET A 121 -14.07 13.42 -0.45
C MET A 121 -15.19 14.44 -0.23
N ASN A 122 -15.74 14.52 0.99
CA ASN A 122 -16.78 15.48 1.35
C ASN A 122 -16.32 16.95 1.21
N LEU A 123 -15.07 17.27 1.51
CA LEU A 123 -14.50 18.62 1.30
C LEU A 123 -14.56 19.05 -0.17
N PHE A 124 -14.45 18.09 -1.09
CA PHE A 124 -14.59 18.33 -2.53
C PHE A 124 -16.02 18.10 -3.04
N GLY A 125 -17.01 17.95 -2.14
CA GLY A 125 -18.39 17.74 -2.50
C GLY A 125 -18.70 16.38 -3.14
N ILE A 126 -17.89 15.36 -2.86
CA ILE A 126 -18.05 14.00 -3.34
C ILE A 126 -18.55 13.13 -2.19
N SER A 127 -19.71 12.51 -2.37
CA SER A 127 -20.23 11.53 -1.42
C SER A 127 -19.87 10.10 -1.83
N HIS A 128 -20.04 9.15 -0.92
CA HIS A 128 -19.82 7.73 -1.20
C HIS A 128 -20.72 7.20 -2.36
N VAL A 129 -21.94 7.71 -2.47
CA VAL A 129 -22.88 7.30 -3.53
C VAL A 129 -22.40 7.75 -4.91
N ASP A 130 -21.74 8.91 -4.99
CA ASP A 130 -21.24 9.47 -6.25
C ASP A 130 -20.15 8.58 -6.90
N LEU A 131 -19.44 7.78 -6.10
CA LEU A 131 -18.41 6.85 -6.62
C LEU A 131 -18.96 5.83 -7.62
N SER A 132 -20.27 5.55 -7.58
CA SER A 132 -20.94 4.66 -8.53
C SER A 132 -21.43 5.38 -9.79
N ASP A 133 -21.27 6.70 -9.89
CA ASP A 133 -21.69 7.49 -11.06
C ASP A 133 -20.57 7.48 -12.13
N PRO A 134 -20.81 6.90 -13.32
CA PRO A 134 -19.84 6.88 -14.41
C PRO A 134 -19.41 8.28 -14.90
N SER A 135 -20.21 9.32 -14.60
CA SER A 135 -19.88 10.71 -14.99
C SER A 135 -18.94 11.40 -13.99
N LEU A 136 -18.76 10.84 -12.79
CA LEU A 136 -17.95 11.43 -11.72
C LEU A 136 -16.52 11.83 -12.19
N PRO A 137 -15.77 11.00 -12.93
CA PRO A 137 -14.40 11.34 -13.37
C PRO A 137 -14.33 12.61 -14.24
N SER A 138 -15.43 12.94 -14.92
CA SER A 138 -15.51 14.15 -15.76
C SER A 138 -15.71 15.43 -14.97
N THR A 139 -16.14 15.33 -13.70
CA THR A 139 -16.47 16.48 -12.86
C THR A 139 -15.20 17.25 -12.41
N SER A 140 -15.37 18.56 -12.17
CA SER A 140 -14.30 19.39 -11.60
C SER A 140 -13.93 18.94 -10.17
N ASN A 141 -14.92 18.58 -9.38
CA ASN A 141 -14.77 18.15 -8.00
C ASN A 141 -13.89 16.91 -7.88
N TRP A 142 -14.15 15.89 -8.73
CA TRP A 142 -13.33 14.70 -8.78
C TRP A 142 -11.88 15.01 -9.16
N LYS A 143 -11.68 15.81 -10.21
CA LYS A 143 -10.35 16.20 -10.68
C LYS A 143 -9.57 16.99 -9.63
N GLU A 144 -10.24 17.80 -8.83
CA GLU A 144 -9.62 18.52 -7.71
C GLU A 144 -9.25 17.60 -6.55
N PHE A 145 -10.14 16.68 -6.18
CA PHE A 145 -9.87 15.66 -5.19
C PHE A 145 -8.70 14.77 -5.61
N MET A 146 -8.67 14.28 -6.86
CA MET A 146 -7.58 13.46 -7.37
C MET A 146 -6.24 14.19 -7.38
N ARG A 147 -6.21 15.47 -7.77
CA ARG A 147 -4.99 16.28 -7.68
C ARG A 147 -4.49 16.40 -6.23
N HIS A 148 -5.40 16.58 -5.28
CA HIS A 148 -5.07 16.61 -3.86
C HIS A 148 -4.47 15.27 -3.40
N TYR A 149 -5.13 14.15 -3.70
CA TYR A 149 -4.67 12.80 -3.37
C TYR A 149 -3.30 12.48 -3.97
N ILE A 150 -3.13 12.74 -5.27
CA ILE A 150 -1.88 12.50 -6.01
C ILE A 150 -0.73 13.37 -5.45
N SER A 151 -0.98 14.63 -5.13
CA SER A 151 0.02 15.53 -4.51
C SER A 151 0.53 14.97 -3.19
N ARG A 152 -0.35 14.36 -2.38
CA ARG A 152 0.03 13.69 -1.14
C ARG A 152 0.87 12.44 -1.42
N ALA A 153 0.45 11.59 -2.35
CA ALA A 153 1.21 10.41 -2.75
C ALA A 153 2.63 10.78 -3.24
N ARG A 154 2.79 11.90 -3.99
CA ARG A 154 4.10 12.44 -4.37
C ARG A 154 4.95 12.86 -3.18
N THR A 155 4.34 13.39 -2.13
CA THR A 155 5.05 13.75 -0.90
C THR A 155 5.61 12.49 -0.23
N HIS A 156 4.82 11.44 -0.10
CA HIS A 156 5.26 10.14 0.41
C HIS A 156 6.34 9.53 -0.49
N GLN A 157 6.21 9.59 -1.82
CA GLN A 157 7.24 9.14 -2.76
C GLN A 157 8.58 9.84 -2.51
N LYS A 158 8.56 11.17 -2.37
CA LYS A 158 9.78 11.97 -2.10
C LYS A 158 10.46 11.54 -0.79
N ASN A 159 9.68 11.28 0.24
CA ASN A 159 10.20 10.81 1.52
C ASN A 159 10.74 9.38 1.41
N ALA A 160 10.01 8.50 0.73
CA ALA A 160 10.39 7.12 0.47
C ALA A 160 11.74 6.99 -0.25
N MET A 161 12.01 7.85 -1.23
CA MET A 161 13.27 7.83 -2.00
C MET A 161 14.50 8.14 -1.15
N ARG A 162 14.33 8.72 0.03
CA ARG A 162 15.42 8.93 1.00
C ARG A 162 15.88 7.62 1.64
N LEU A 163 15.13 6.54 1.51
CA LEU A 163 15.54 5.20 1.95
C LEU A 163 16.78 4.71 1.21
N LEU A 164 16.85 4.94 -0.10
CA LEU A 164 17.86 4.31 -0.96
C LEU A 164 19.31 4.53 -0.51
N PRO A 165 19.75 5.75 -0.15
CA PRO A 165 21.13 5.94 0.34
C PRO A 165 21.39 5.33 1.72
N LEU A 166 20.37 4.96 2.49
CA LEU A 166 20.50 4.48 3.86
C LEU A 166 20.61 2.96 3.98
N ILE A 167 20.21 2.22 2.94
CA ILE A 167 20.33 0.75 2.89
C ILE A 167 21.57 0.31 2.14
N SER A 168 21.98 -0.96 2.31
CA SER A 168 23.14 -1.54 1.65
C SER A 168 23.06 -1.41 0.13
N MET A 169 24.19 -1.13 -0.51
CA MET A 169 24.28 -0.76 -1.94
C MET A 169 23.70 -1.84 -2.86
N ASP A 170 23.99 -3.09 -2.58
CA ASP A 170 23.55 -4.26 -3.34
C ASP A 170 22.04 -4.53 -3.22
N SER A 171 21.40 -3.97 -2.19
CA SER A 171 19.96 -4.11 -1.98
C SER A 171 19.11 -2.97 -2.59
N ARG A 172 19.74 -1.87 -3.05
CA ARG A 172 19.06 -0.66 -3.52
C ARG A 172 18.23 -0.85 -4.78
N SER A 173 18.56 -1.82 -5.62
CA SER A 173 17.89 -2.04 -6.90
C SER A 173 16.42 -2.40 -6.71
N SER A 174 16.09 -3.27 -5.75
CA SER A 174 14.71 -3.72 -5.51
C SER A 174 13.75 -2.55 -5.16
N PRO A 175 13.96 -1.78 -4.08
CA PRO A 175 13.06 -0.68 -3.75
C PRO A 175 13.12 0.46 -4.79
N SER A 176 14.23 0.65 -5.51
CA SER A 176 14.34 1.64 -6.58
C SER A 176 13.43 1.30 -7.76
N VAL A 177 13.44 0.04 -8.21
CA VAL A 177 12.57 -0.43 -9.29
C VAL A 177 11.09 -0.32 -8.88
N MET A 178 10.73 -0.76 -7.67
CA MET A 178 9.36 -0.61 -7.16
C MET A 178 8.92 0.85 -7.15
N ALA A 179 9.72 1.76 -6.59
CA ALA A 179 9.40 3.17 -6.54
C ALA A 179 9.27 3.79 -7.94
N SER A 180 10.05 3.32 -8.93
CA SER A 180 9.97 3.78 -10.31
C SER A 180 8.67 3.32 -10.97
N VAL A 181 8.34 2.03 -10.90
CA VAL A 181 7.11 1.47 -11.49
C VAL A 181 5.87 2.16 -10.92
N TYR A 182 5.78 2.28 -9.60
CA TYR A 182 4.65 2.95 -8.96
C TYR A 182 4.64 4.46 -9.23
N GLY A 183 5.82 5.06 -9.40
CA GLY A 183 5.95 6.45 -9.83
C GLY A 183 5.39 6.71 -11.23
N GLU A 184 5.55 5.75 -12.16
CA GLU A 184 4.96 5.82 -13.50
C GLU A 184 3.43 5.65 -13.47
N ILE A 185 2.89 4.74 -12.63
CA ILE A 185 1.43 4.61 -12.45
C ILE A 185 0.86 5.94 -11.95
N LEU A 186 1.51 6.55 -10.96
CA LEU A 186 1.08 7.85 -10.43
C LEU A 186 1.17 8.97 -11.49
N ALA A 187 2.22 8.95 -12.33
CA ALA A 187 2.39 9.92 -13.42
C ALA A 187 1.31 9.75 -14.50
N GLU A 188 0.89 8.51 -14.78
CA GLU A 188 -0.22 8.24 -15.69
C GLU A 188 -1.54 8.79 -15.13
N ALA A 189 -1.82 8.56 -13.85
CA ALA A 189 -2.99 9.13 -13.18
C ALA A 189 -3.01 10.68 -13.24
N GLU A 190 -1.85 11.32 -13.08
CA GLU A 190 -1.70 12.78 -13.26
C GLU A 190 -2.03 13.20 -14.69
N ARG A 191 -1.47 12.52 -15.70
CA ARG A 191 -1.72 12.83 -17.13
C ARG A 191 -3.19 12.71 -17.50
N ARG A 192 -3.90 11.77 -16.92
CA ARG A 192 -5.34 11.55 -17.11
C ARG A 192 -6.22 12.46 -16.24
N ASN A 193 -5.64 13.41 -15.52
CA ASN A 193 -6.36 14.29 -14.58
C ASN A 193 -7.19 13.51 -13.53
N GLY A 194 -6.69 12.38 -13.06
CA GLY A 194 -7.36 11.56 -12.06
C GLY A 194 -8.48 10.67 -12.61
N ASP A 195 -8.57 10.49 -13.94
CA ASP A 195 -9.48 9.50 -14.53
C ASP A 195 -8.89 8.09 -14.35
N CYS A 196 -8.96 7.60 -13.13
CA CYS A 196 -8.46 6.29 -12.72
C CYS A 196 -9.53 5.19 -12.83
N LEU A 197 -10.81 5.58 -13.00
CA LEU A 197 -11.94 4.64 -13.07
C LEU A 197 -11.98 3.86 -14.40
N LEU A 198 -11.20 4.25 -15.41
CA LEU A 198 -11.13 3.57 -16.71
C LEU A 198 -9.92 2.61 -16.83
N TYR A 199 -9.11 2.45 -15.79
CA TYR A 199 -7.81 1.75 -15.94
C TYR A 199 -7.91 0.22 -16.02
N THR A 200 -9.02 -0.39 -15.62
CA THR A 200 -9.13 -1.85 -15.49
C THR A 200 -9.54 -2.58 -16.76
N SER A 201 -10.07 -1.90 -17.79
CA SER A 201 -10.59 -2.59 -18.98
C SER A 201 -9.56 -2.81 -20.11
N ASP A 202 -8.55 -1.95 -20.24
CA ASP A 202 -7.66 -2.00 -21.43
C ASP A 202 -6.33 -2.74 -21.21
N ALA A 203 -5.85 -2.88 -19.97
CA ALA A 203 -4.58 -3.54 -19.70
C ALA A 203 -4.66 -5.08 -19.74
N ALA A 204 -5.87 -5.66 -19.61
CA ALA A 204 -6.09 -7.11 -19.67
C ALA A 204 -6.34 -7.64 -21.09
N ASP A 205 -6.65 -6.79 -22.05
CA ASP A 205 -6.92 -7.19 -23.45
C ASP A 205 -5.68 -7.14 -24.36
N ASP A 206 -4.62 -6.43 -23.99
CA ASP A 206 -3.41 -6.31 -24.83
C ASP A 206 -2.49 -7.56 -24.76
N ASP A 207 -2.69 -8.46 -23.78
CA ASP A 207 -1.93 -9.72 -23.65
C ASP A 207 -2.58 -10.93 -24.36
N ARG A 208 -3.65 -10.71 -25.16
CA ARG A 208 -4.35 -11.77 -25.94
C ARG A 208 -4.27 -11.56 -27.45
N GLY A 209 -3.22 -10.93 -27.94
CA GLY A 209 -2.92 -10.81 -29.36
C GLY A 209 -1.81 -11.76 -29.79
#